data_a459582be4c12fc6f7bab732a231db7b
#
_entry.id   a459582be4c12fc6f7bab732a231db7b
#
_cell.length_a   1.000
_cell.length_b   1.000
_cell.length_c   1.000
_cell.angle_alpha   90.00
_cell.angle_beta   90.00
_cell.angle_gamma   90.00
#
_symmetry.space_group_name_H-M   'P 1'
#
loop_
_entity.id
_entity.type
_entity.pdbx_description
1 polymer ?
#
loop_
_entity_poly.entity_id
_entity_poly.type
_entity_poly.pdbx_seq_one_letter_code
_entity_poly.pdbx_strand_id
1 'polypeptide(L)'
;GYICLNYDTEAVDGENLSVPTSLEDVTGPEWRGKVALPSPVSSSPGRGFMLASLDYFDWQSDDGLKFSDWWSSMVANDVVITSGWTEAYETHYTGGYGEWTEGYIGDAHITVSYCHSPGVESYYNGNWTKSASLDIPKTSFFQVEYASAVSGGNALYAQKFIEYLISPEVNSMM
;
A
#
# COMPACT_ATOMS: atom_id res chain seq x y z
N GLY A 1 9.18 7.61 2.47
CA GLY A 1 7.94 7.76 1.68
C GLY A 1 6.69 7.62 2.54
N TYR A 2 5.52 7.77 1.94
CA TYR A 2 4.25 7.54 2.61
C TYR A 2 3.64 6.22 2.16
N ILE A 3 3.12 5.44 3.11
CA ILE A 3 2.29 4.27 2.87
C ILE A 3 0.86 4.76 2.71
N CYS A 4 0.16 4.27 1.68
CA CYS A 4 -1.23 4.60 1.35
C CYS A 4 -2.00 3.38 0.88
N LEU A 5 -3.32 3.52 0.82
CA LEU A 5 -4.15 2.68 -0.04
C LEU A 5 -4.04 3.14 -1.49
N ASN A 6 -3.87 2.19 -2.40
CA ASN A 6 -3.90 2.38 -3.85
C ASN A 6 -5.09 1.63 -4.43
N TYR A 7 -5.67 2.13 -5.52
CA TYR A 7 -6.80 1.50 -6.18
C TYR A 7 -6.64 1.49 -7.70
N ASP A 8 -7.28 0.53 -8.35
CA ASP A 8 -7.34 0.40 -9.80
C ASP A 8 -8.52 1.23 -10.34
N THR A 9 -8.22 2.31 -11.06
CA THR A 9 -9.22 3.23 -11.60
C THR A 9 -10.09 2.58 -12.68
N GLU A 10 -9.51 1.69 -13.50
CA GLU A 10 -10.24 1.00 -14.57
C GLU A 10 -11.17 -0.08 -14.02
N ALA A 11 -10.72 -0.83 -13.01
CA ALA A 11 -11.57 -1.83 -12.36
C ALA A 11 -12.74 -1.16 -11.64
N VAL A 12 -12.50 -0.05 -10.95
CA VAL A 12 -13.53 0.73 -10.26
C VAL A 12 -14.57 1.27 -11.25
N ASP A 13 -14.12 1.87 -12.36
CA ASP A 13 -15.01 2.37 -13.40
C ASP A 13 -15.75 1.23 -14.11
N GLY A 14 -15.06 0.15 -14.45
CA GLY A 14 -15.62 -1.00 -15.16
C GLY A 14 -16.72 -1.72 -14.39
N GLU A 15 -16.61 -1.75 -13.05
CA GLU A 15 -17.62 -2.32 -12.17
C GLU A 15 -18.62 -1.30 -11.63
N ASN A 16 -18.53 -0.04 -12.05
CA ASN A 16 -19.37 1.07 -11.61
C ASN A 16 -19.37 1.25 -10.07
N LEU A 17 -18.18 1.09 -9.47
CA LEU A 17 -17.95 1.32 -8.04
C LEU A 17 -17.70 2.79 -7.74
N SER A 18 -18.07 3.24 -6.55
CA SER A 18 -17.68 4.57 -6.08
C SER A 18 -16.30 4.52 -5.47
N VAL A 19 -15.41 5.46 -5.82
CA VAL A 19 -14.09 5.58 -5.19
C VAL A 19 -14.28 5.85 -3.69
N PRO A 20 -13.67 5.05 -2.79
CA PRO A 20 -13.79 5.26 -1.35
C PRO A 20 -13.26 6.62 -0.90
N THR A 21 -13.99 7.28 -0.04
CA THR A 21 -13.63 8.57 0.58
C THR A 21 -13.38 8.46 2.08
N SER A 22 -13.67 7.29 2.64
CA SER A 22 -13.47 6.93 4.03
C SER A 22 -13.02 5.47 4.16
N LEU A 23 -12.44 5.07 5.30
CA LEU A 23 -12.16 3.66 5.55
C LEU A 23 -13.45 2.84 5.74
N GLU A 24 -14.51 3.46 6.19
CA GLU A 24 -15.83 2.83 6.33
C GLU A 24 -16.38 2.40 4.96
N ASP A 25 -16.19 3.19 3.91
CA ASP A 25 -16.64 2.86 2.55
C ASP A 25 -16.03 1.54 2.06
N VAL A 26 -14.77 1.26 2.44
CA VAL A 26 -14.05 0.04 2.03
C VAL A 26 -14.64 -1.24 2.65
N THR A 27 -15.45 -1.12 3.71
CA THR A 27 -16.17 -2.25 4.32
C THR A 27 -17.50 -2.56 3.64
N GLY A 28 -17.91 -1.78 2.66
CA GLY A 28 -19.15 -1.98 1.91
C GLY A 28 -19.19 -3.32 1.17
N PRO A 29 -20.38 -3.91 0.97
CA PRO A 29 -20.52 -5.21 0.31
C PRO A 29 -20.03 -5.20 -1.14
N GLU A 30 -19.97 -4.06 -1.79
CA GLU A 30 -19.42 -3.85 -3.13
C GLU A 30 -17.91 -4.10 -3.21
N TRP A 31 -17.21 -3.96 -2.07
CA TRP A 31 -15.77 -4.21 -1.93
C TRP A 31 -15.43 -5.61 -1.44
N ARG A 32 -16.42 -6.48 -1.30
CA ARG A 32 -16.23 -7.83 -0.78
C ARG A 32 -15.23 -8.62 -1.63
N GLY A 33 -14.15 -9.10 -0.98
CA GLY A 33 -13.09 -9.87 -1.63
C GLY A 33 -12.20 -9.07 -2.59
N LYS A 34 -12.36 -7.73 -2.67
CA LYS A 34 -11.63 -6.86 -3.61
C LYS A 34 -10.53 -6.03 -2.97
N VAL A 35 -10.16 -6.34 -1.74
CA VAL A 35 -9.13 -5.62 -0.99
C VAL A 35 -8.05 -6.58 -0.53
N ALA A 36 -6.78 -6.29 -0.87
CA ALA A 36 -5.62 -7.04 -0.42
C ALA A 36 -4.76 -6.18 0.51
N LEU A 37 -4.53 -6.65 1.72
CA LEU A 37 -3.74 -5.96 2.73
C LEU A 37 -2.56 -6.83 3.18
N PRO A 38 -1.32 -6.32 3.11
CA PRO A 38 -0.18 -7.06 3.64
C PRO A 38 -0.24 -7.15 5.17
N SER A 39 0.07 -8.32 5.70
CA SER A 39 0.03 -8.60 7.14
C SER A 39 0.93 -7.64 7.94
N PRO A 40 0.44 -7.02 9.01
CA PRO A 40 1.25 -6.15 9.86
C PRO A 40 2.34 -6.92 10.66
N VAL A 41 2.23 -8.24 10.73
CA VAL A 41 3.23 -9.09 11.42
C VAL A 41 4.52 -9.20 10.60
N SER A 42 4.39 -9.34 9.28
CA SER A 42 5.50 -9.65 8.37
C SER A 42 5.84 -8.54 7.37
N SER A 43 5.02 -7.48 7.28
CA SER A 43 5.17 -6.40 6.29
C SER A 43 5.28 -5.03 6.96
N SER A 44 6.27 -4.23 6.55
CA SER A 44 6.40 -2.83 6.99
C SER A 44 5.24 -1.95 6.50
N PRO A 45 4.84 -2.00 5.20
CA PRO A 45 3.63 -1.31 4.73
C PRO A 45 2.36 -1.74 5.48
N GLY A 46 2.18 -3.03 5.72
CA GLY A 46 1.05 -3.54 6.51
C GLY A 46 1.03 -2.99 7.93
N ARG A 47 2.19 -2.94 8.58
CA ARG A 47 2.32 -2.36 9.93
C ARG A 47 2.06 -0.87 9.95
N GLY A 48 2.59 -0.13 8.97
CA GLY A 48 2.35 1.31 8.83
C GLY A 48 0.87 1.61 8.61
N PHE A 49 0.20 0.86 7.75
CA PHE A 49 -1.24 1.03 7.53
C PHE A 49 -2.08 0.66 8.76
N MET A 50 -1.71 -0.40 9.48
CA MET A 50 -2.37 -0.75 10.75
C MET A 50 -2.27 0.40 11.76
N LEU A 51 -1.11 1.04 11.88
CA LEU A 51 -0.93 2.19 12.78
C LEU A 51 -1.72 3.41 12.31
N ALA A 52 -1.76 3.68 10.99
CA ALA A 52 -2.59 4.74 10.44
C ALA A 52 -4.09 4.49 10.67
N SER A 53 -4.56 3.27 10.49
CA SER A 53 -5.97 2.93 10.77
C SER A 53 -6.31 3.02 12.26
N LEU A 54 -5.37 2.71 13.15
CA LEU A 54 -5.54 2.94 14.59
C LEU A 54 -5.73 4.43 14.90
N ASP A 55 -4.85 5.29 14.35
CA ASP A 55 -4.96 6.75 14.50
C ASP A 55 -6.25 7.30 13.89
N TYR A 56 -6.66 6.78 12.72
CA TYR A 56 -7.89 7.18 12.06
C TYR A 56 -9.13 6.95 12.93
N PHE A 57 -9.28 5.78 13.54
CA PHE A 57 -10.48 5.41 14.30
C PHE A 57 -10.46 5.86 15.77
N ASP A 58 -9.31 5.84 16.44
CA ASP A 58 -9.22 6.21 17.86
C ASP A 58 -9.29 7.72 18.09
N TRP A 59 -8.99 8.54 17.04
CA TRP A 59 -9.11 9.99 17.08
C TRP A 59 -10.48 10.51 16.65
N GLN A 60 -11.36 9.66 16.16
CA GLN A 60 -12.66 10.02 15.60
C GLN A 60 -13.80 9.73 16.57
N SER A 61 -13.88 10.34 17.71
CA SER A 61 -15.06 10.39 18.58
C SER A 61 -15.69 9.07 19.08
N ASP A 62 -16.42 9.15 20.18
CA ASP A 62 -17.12 8.04 20.89
C ASP A 62 -18.25 7.37 20.06
N ASP A 63 -18.67 7.93 18.92
CA ASP A 63 -19.88 7.54 18.19
C ASP A 63 -19.60 6.85 16.83
N GLY A 64 -18.33 6.63 16.44
CA GLY A 64 -17.96 6.03 15.16
C GLY A 64 -17.56 4.55 15.23
N LEU A 65 -17.32 3.96 14.06
CA LEU A 65 -16.73 2.63 13.94
C LEU A 65 -15.35 2.66 14.60
N LYS A 66 -15.08 1.71 15.49
CA LYS A 66 -13.79 1.62 16.16
C LYS A 66 -12.79 0.80 15.34
N PHE A 67 -11.50 0.98 15.60
CA PHE A 67 -10.43 0.23 14.96
C PHE A 67 -10.68 -1.28 14.89
N SER A 68 -11.01 -1.91 16.01
CA SER A 68 -11.30 -3.35 16.09
C SER A 68 -12.52 -3.76 15.27
N ASP A 69 -13.54 -2.91 15.23
CA ASP A 69 -14.79 -3.19 14.52
C ASP A 69 -14.58 -3.07 13.01
N TRP A 70 -13.78 -2.08 12.59
CA TRP A 70 -13.41 -1.94 11.18
C TRP A 70 -12.63 -3.16 10.69
N TRP A 71 -11.59 -3.59 11.41
CA TRP A 71 -10.82 -4.78 11.02
C TRP A 71 -11.67 -6.06 11.03
N SER A 72 -12.60 -6.18 12.00
CA SER A 72 -13.56 -7.29 12.01
C SER A 72 -14.49 -7.26 10.79
N SER A 73 -14.94 -6.06 10.39
CA SER A 73 -15.75 -5.87 9.19
C SER A 73 -14.97 -6.21 7.92
N MET A 74 -13.69 -5.83 7.82
CA MET A 74 -12.84 -6.21 6.70
C MET A 74 -12.67 -7.72 6.59
N VAL A 75 -12.47 -8.42 7.71
CA VAL A 75 -12.41 -9.90 7.73
C VAL A 75 -13.74 -10.51 7.29
N ALA A 76 -14.87 -9.99 7.78
CA ALA A 76 -16.21 -10.44 7.37
C ALA A 76 -16.50 -10.12 5.89
N ASN A 77 -15.82 -9.14 5.32
CA ASN A 77 -15.91 -8.74 3.91
C ASN A 77 -14.85 -9.44 3.02
N ASP A 78 -14.30 -10.56 3.48
CA ASP A 78 -13.36 -11.41 2.75
C ASP A 78 -12.09 -10.66 2.29
N VAL A 79 -11.54 -9.78 3.13
CA VAL A 79 -10.25 -9.12 2.84
C VAL A 79 -9.14 -10.16 2.68
N VAL A 80 -8.32 -10.01 1.64
CA VAL A 80 -7.16 -10.87 1.41
C VAL A 80 -6.01 -10.36 2.27
N ILE A 81 -5.61 -11.11 3.30
CA ILE A 81 -4.43 -10.79 4.11
C ILE A 81 -3.24 -11.59 3.58
N THR A 82 -2.26 -10.88 3.04
CA THR A 82 -1.09 -11.48 2.41
C THR A 82 0.11 -11.56 3.34
N SER A 83 1.08 -12.41 3.02
CA SER A 83 2.31 -12.58 3.79
C SER A 83 3.24 -11.35 3.71
N GLY A 84 3.09 -10.53 2.66
CA GLY A 84 3.90 -9.34 2.44
C GLY A 84 3.39 -8.44 1.34
N TRP A 85 4.10 -7.31 1.15
CA TRP A 85 3.76 -6.33 0.14
C TRP A 85 3.77 -6.91 -1.28
N THR A 86 4.79 -7.69 -1.63
CA THR A 86 4.92 -8.31 -2.95
C THR A 86 3.70 -9.15 -3.30
N GLU A 87 3.23 -9.99 -2.39
CA GLU A 87 2.03 -10.81 -2.63
C GLU A 87 0.78 -9.93 -2.78
N ALA A 88 0.60 -8.91 -1.94
CA ALA A 88 -0.53 -8.00 -2.06
C ALA A 88 -0.51 -7.23 -3.39
N TYR A 89 0.64 -6.67 -3.75
CA TYR A 89 0.78 -5.76 -4.90
C TYR A 89 0.96 -6.49 -6.24
N GLU A 90 1.76 -7.56 -6.27
CA GLU A 90 2.10 -8.26 -7.53
C GLU A 90 1.21 -9.45 -7.82
N THR A 91 0.59 -10.07 -6.78
CA THR A 91 -0.28 -11.24 -6.99
C THR A 91 -1.75 -10.86 -7.05
N HIS A 92 -2.21 -10.01 -6.13
CA HIS A 92 -3.63 -9.73 -5.96
C HIS A 92 -4.10 -8.42 -6.59
N TYR A 93 -3.30 -7.35 -6.52
CA TYR A 93 -3.71 -6.02 -6.95
C TYR A 93 -3.82 -5.90 -8.47
N THR A 94 -4.99 -5.46 -8.96
CA THR A 94 -5.26 -5.31 -10.40
C THR A 94 -4.63 -4.06 -11.00
N GLY A 95 -4.34 -3.02 -10.21
CA GLY A 95 -3.84 -1.72 -10.68
C GLY A 95 -2.33 -1.62 -10.89
N GLY A 96 -1.55 -2.66 -10.53
CA GLY A 96 -0.09 -2.67 -10.62
C GLY A 96 0.45 -3.50 -11.78
N TYR A 97 1.77 -3.57 -11.87
CA TYR A 97 2.49 -4.37 -12.88
C TYR A 97 2.38 -5.89 -12.66
N GLY A 98 1.71 -6.33 -11.60
CA GLY A 98 1.58 -7.76 -11.24
C GLY A 98 1.00 -8.63 -12.35
N GLU A 99 0.16 -8.09 -13.22
CA GLU A 99 -0.42 -8.80 -14.37
C GLU A 99 0.64 -9.39 -15.33
N TRP A 100 1.88 -8.91 -15.25
CA TRP A 100 3.02 -9.40 -16.02
C TRP A 100 3.89 -10.40 -15.26
N THR A 101 3.54 -10.76 -14.04
CA THR A 101 4.31 -11.65 -13.17
C THR A 101 3.71 -13.06 -13.11
N GLU A 102 4.57 -14.05 -12.88
CA GLU A 102 4.12 -15.43 -12.66
C GLU A 102 3.34 -15.54 -11.34
N GLY A 103 2.20 -16.22 -11.39
CA GLY A 103 1.34 -16.41 -10.21
C GLY A 103 0.34 -15.29 -9.95
N TYR A 104 0.20 -14.34 -10.88
CA TYR A 104 -0.82 -13.29 -10.78
C TYR A 104 -2.25 -13.87 -10.70
N ILE A 105 -3.04 -13.32 -9.78
CA ILE A 105 -4.45 -13.67 -9.57
C ILE A 105 -5.34 -12.50 -10.00
N GLY A 106 -5.05 -11.28 -9.54
CA GLY A 106 -5.75 -10.07 -9.95
C GLY A 106 -7.21 -10.02 -9.46
N ASP A 107 -7.42 -10.24 -8.17
CA ASP A 107 -8.74 -10.27 -7.54
C ASP A 107 -9.00 -9.09 -6.60
N ALA A 108 -7.99 -8.24 -6.34
CA ALA A 108 -8.12 -7.09 -5.46
C ALA A 108 -7.96 -5.76 -6.23
N HIS A 109 -8.96 -4.88 -6.11
CA HIS A 109 -8.95 -3.55 -6.72
C HIS A 109 -8.37 -2.47 -5.81
N ILE A 110 -8.21 -2.77 -4.51
CA ILE A 110 -7.56 -1.91 -3.52
C ILE A 110 -6.45 -2.70 -2.83
N THR A 111 -5.31 -2.05 -2.61
CA THR A 111 -4.20 -2.61 -1.82
C THR A 111 -3.49 -1.55 -1.00
N VAL A 112 -2.75 -1.97 0.02
CA VAL A 112 -1.79 -1.10 0.73
C VAL A 112 -0.45 -1.14 0.01
N SER A 113 0.00 0.03 -0.42
CA SER A 113 1.32 0.23 -1.02
C SER A 113 1.88 1.60 -0.61
N TYR A 114 2.61 2.24 -1.50
CA TYR A 114 3.13 3.58 -1.28
C TYR A 114 2.34 4.61 -2.09
N CYS A 115 2.23 5.85 -1.56
CA CYS A 115 1.53 6.92 -2.26
C CYS A 115 2.17 7.29 -3.60
N HIS A 116 3.45 6.97 -3.79
CA HIS A 116 4.16 7.18 -5.06
C HIS A 116 4.12 5.97 -6.01
N SER A 117 3.57 4.82 -5.60
CA SER A 117 3.49 3.63 -6.48
C SER A 117 2.84 3.92 -7.84
N PRO A 118 1.74 4.69 -7.94
CA PRO A 118 1.18 5.06 -9.23
C PRO A 118 2.14 5.83 -10.13
N GLY A 119 2.99 6.68 -9.56
CA GLY A 119 4.04 7.39 -10.31
C GLY A 119 5.11 6.46 -10.84
N VAL A 120 5.51 5.44 -10.08
CA VAL A 120 6.45 4.40 -10.51
C VAL A 120 5.87 3.57 -11.65
N GLU A 121 4.60 3.13 -11.53
CA GLU A 121 3.90 2.44 -12.61
C GLU A 121 3.87 3.28 -13.89
N SER A 122 3.50 4.55 -13.78
CA SER A 122 3.45 5.49 -14.91
C SER A 122 4.83 5.66 -15.57
N TYR A 123 5.89 5.78 -14.78
CA TYR A 123 7.25 5.93 -15.30
C TYR A 123 7.69 4.75 -16.17
N TYR A 124 7.45 3.52 -15.72
CA TYR A 124 7.83 2.32 -16.46
C TYR A 124 6.87 1.94 -17.59
N ASN A 125 5.65 2.48 -17.59
CA ASN A 125 4.61 2.16 -18.57
C ASN A 125 4.30 3.34 -19.52
N GLY A 126 5.31 4.06 -19.97
CA GLY A 126 5.18 5.10 -21.00
C GLY A 126 4.31 6.30 -20.59
N ASN A 127 4.40 6.73 -19.34
CA ASN A 127 3.63 7.80 -18.71
C ASN A 127 2.11 7.50 -18.59
N TRP A 128 1.75 6.23 -18.44
CA TRP A 128 0.39 5.80 -18.21
C TRP A 128 0.30 4.85 -17.02
N THR A 129 -0.77 4.96 -16.23
CA THR A 129 -1.09 4.01 -15.15
C THR A 129 -2.60 4.00 -14.90
N LYS A 130 -3.14 2.83 -14.58
CA LYS A 130 -4.49 2.66 -14.03
C LYS A 130 -4.52 2.71 -12.51
N SER A 131 -3.36 2.79 -11.87
CA SER A 131 -3.26 2.89 -10.40
C SER A 131 -3.36 4.34 -9.93
N ALA A 132 -4.09 4.57 -8.85
CA ALA A 132 -4.13 5.84 -8.15
C ALA A 132 -4.10 5.63 -6.64
N SER A 133 -3.64 6.64 -5.89
CA SER A 133 -3.69 6.61 -4.42
C SER A 133 -5.04 7.14 -3.94
N LEU A 134 -5.63 6.48 -2.93
CA LEU A 134 -6.83 6.98 -2.26
C LEU A 134 -6.46 8.19 -1.39
N ASP A 135 -7.19 9.28 -1.58
CA ASP A 135 -7.06 10.49 -0.76
C ASP A 135 -8.06 10.44 0.41
N ILE A 136 -7.78 9.57 1.38
CA ILE A 136 -8.53 9.49 2.61
C ILE A 136 -7.70 10.13 3.73
N PRO A 137 -8.14 11.25 4.31
CA PRO A 137 -7.38 11.92 5.37
C PRO A 137 -7.02 10.99 6.53
N LYS A 138 -5.81 11.11 7.06
CA LYS A 138 -5.27 10.33 8.20
C LYS A 138 -5.06 8.82 7.96
N THR A 139 -5.11 8.35 6.72
CA THR A 139 -4.86 6.93 6.41
C THR A 139 -3.46 6.65 5.87
N SER A 140 -2.63 7.67 5.73
CA SER A 140 -1.25 7.52 5.30
C SER A 140 -0.29 7.47 6.48
N PHE A 141 0.77 6.67 6.36
CA PHE A 141 1.82 6.53 7.36
C PHE A 141 3.19 6.91 6.78
N PHE A 142 3.87 7.85 7.43
CA PHE A 142 5.21 8.24 7.00
C PHE A 142 6.25 7.20 7.43
N GLN A 143 6.88 6.55 6.45
CA GLN A 143 7.93 5.56 6.65
C GLN A 143 9.30 6.15 6.30
N VAL A 144 10.28 5.92 7.17
CA VAL A 144 11.69 6.26 6.96
C VAL A 144 12.48 4.97 6.76
N GLU A 145 13.21 4.91 5.66
CA GLU A 145 14.13 3.80 5.37
C GLU A 145 15.52 4.12 5.89
N TYR A 146 16.23 3.11 6.35
CA TYR A 146 17.58 3.21 6.87
C TYR A 146 18.50 2.20 6.19
N ALA A 147 19.73 2.62 5.93
CA ALA A 147 20.79 1.74 5.47
C ALA A 147 21.95 1.74 6.47
N SER A 148 22.56 0.59 6.70
CA SER A 148 23.72 0.46 7.57
C SER A 148 24.71 -0.57 7.04
N ALA A 149 25.99 -0.42 7.41
CA ALA A 149 27.00 -1.43 7.13
C ALA A 149 26.78 -2.67 8.00
N VAL A 150 26.86 -3.84 7.40
CA VAL A 150 26.75 -5.12 8.11
C VAL A 150 28.05 -5.42 8.85
N SER A 151 27.96 -5.88 10.09
CA SER A 151 29.13 -6.33 10.87
C SER A 151 29.87 -7.49 10.15
N GLY A 152 31.18 -7.37 10.03
CA GLY A 152 32.00 -8.33 9.28
C GLY A 152 32.04 -8.11 7.77
N GLY A 153 31.26 -7.14 7.24
CA GLY A 153 31.34 -6.71 5.86
C GLY A 153 32.44 -5.69 5.61
N ASN A 154 32.57 -5.24 4.36
CA ASN A 154 33.52 -4.19 3.99
C ASN A 154 32.96 -2.80 4.34
N ALA A 155 33.30 -2.28 5.50
CA ALA A 155 32.80 -1.02 6.03
C ALA A 155 33.09 0.18 5.09
N LEU A 156 34.24 0.21 4.43
CA LEU A 156 34.62 1.29 3.54
C LEU A 156 33.72 1.35 2.29
N TYR A 157 33.46 0.23 1.67
CA TYR A 157 32.57 0.17 0.50
C TYR A 157 31.10 0.36 0.89
N ALA A 158 30.66 -0.16 2.02
CA ALA A 158 29.32 0.07 2.54
C ALA A 158 29.08 1.57 2.79
N GLN A 159 30.03 2.25 3.42
CA GLN A 159 29.93 3.71 3.64
C GLN A 159 29.84 4.47 2.32
N LYS A 160 30.72 4.20 1.36
CA LYS A 160 30.69 4.86 0.04
C LYS A 160 29.38 4.63 -0.70
N PHE A 161 28.81 3.41 -0.59
CA PHE A 161 27.52 3.10 -1.19
C PHE A 161 26.38 3.88 -0.54
N ILE A 162 26.36 3.97 0.79
CA ILE A 162 25.36 4.76 1.51
C ILE A 162 25.48 6.25 1.16
N GLU A 163 26.71 6.81 1.15
CA GLU A 163 26.96 8.19 0.73
C GLU A 163 26.47 8.47 -0.70
N TYR A 164 26.64 7.51 -1.61
CA TYR A 164 26.14 7.59 -2.97
C TYR A 164 24.61 7.57 -3.01
N LEU A 165 23.95 6.65 -2.28
CA LEU A 165 22.47 6.55 -2.23
C LEU A 165 21.82 7.84 -1.71
N ILE A 166 22.39 8.49 -0.70
CA ILE A 166 21.85 9.73 -0.13
C ILE A 166 22.31 11.00 -0.86
N SER A 167 23.13 10.88 -1.90
CA SER A 167 23.56 12.04 -2.68
C SER A 167 22.34 12.70 -3.38
N PRO A 168 22.34 14.04 -3.55
CA PRO A 168 21.24 14.73 -4.22
C PRO A 168 20.94 14.19 -5.62
N GLU A 169 21.99 13.78 -6.33
CA GLU A 169 21.87 13.21 -7.69
C GLU A 169 21.06 11.91 -7.68
N VAL A 170 21.42 10.95 -6.83
CA VAL A 170 20.74 9.64 -6.78
C VAL A 170 19.36 9.75 -6.10
N ASN A 171 19.26 10.52 -5.03
CA ASN A 171 17.99 10.71 -4.31
C ASN A 171 16.92 11.37 -5.18
N SER A 172 17.31 12.21 -6.14
CA SER A 172 16.36 12.81 -7.09
C SER A 172 15.86 11.84 -8.17
N MET A 173 16.52 10.68 -8.33
CA MET A 173 16.12 9.63 -9.29
C MET A 173 15.27 8.53 -8.66
N MET A 174 15.21 8.47 -7.31
CA MET A 174 14.38 7.54 -6.55
C MET A 174 13.02 8.15 -6.19
#